data_ec65ee3f44e74ecd615912f5de603cab
#
_entry.id   ec65ee3f44e74ecd615912f5de603cab
#
_cell.length_a   1.000
_cell.length_b   1.000
_cell.length_c   1.000
_cell.angle_alpha   90.00
_cell.angle_beta   90.00
_cell.angle_gamma   90.00
#
_symmetry.space_group_name_H-M   'P 1'
#
loop_
_entity.id
_entity.type
_entity.pdbx_description
1 polymer ?
#
loop_
_entity_poly.entity_id
_entity_poly.type
_entity_poly.pdbx_seq_one_letter_code
_entity_poly.pdbx_strand_id
1 'polypeptide(L)'
;MIKAHTLRFRMIVHFCSAVSVLLIASYLGFFVFLARQSASDLERQFQETAGPILTELVANPQAQNVNSLNLRDQYFEVLDVKGRMLQASKNLVGRTLDISVDKLDLKQPAFLIIPNHYGKPFRAALFPYRIGTDAFILVLAVPNREVKEVLEIFGEIMALFLPLSLLLTVLLSTWYVKRSLAPITALTVHARRMTEIMKSEKREHWTALPVDRPDDELGHLAETFNQLFSQVDIALHQLRQFVTDASHELRTPLSVLRGETELILSEPRSNSEYEKTLYVIDAELRKLTRIVEGLFTISMADAGQLRLLQEPVYLNEILEEACCLAASRSQSKNIVIVRDFRQDVPYKGDEAFLRQLFLVFLDNSVKYSSSETSINVSLEKANSLVRVKFEDQGIGISSSDIGHIFERFYRAVPRSNGETQSGGLGLAIAQAIVQAHGGLIECQSSIGRGSTFSITLPFDDAEAPLRETSCEMDGEHINF
;
A
#
# COMPACT_ATOMS: atom_id res chain seq x y z
N MET A 1 -17.81 1.83 -24.52
CA MET A 1 -16.77 1.06 -25.25
C MET A 1 -15.54 0.93 -24.37
N ILE A 2 -15.09 -0.29 -24.06
CA ILE A 2 -13.88 -0.53 -23.28
C ILE A 2 -12.68 -0.30 -24.21
N LYS A 3 -11.83 0.68 -23.89
CA LYS A 3 -10.61 0.92 -24.69
C LYS A 3 -9.70 -0.33 -24.62
N ALA A 4 -9.26 -0.82 -25.78
CA ALA A 4 -8.49 -2.08 -25.91
C ALA A 4 -7.16 -2.12 -25.10
N HIS A 5 -6.66 -0.99 -24.61
CA HIS A 5 -5.43 -0.88 -23.83
C HIS A 5 -5.63 -0.86 -22.29
N THR A 6 -6.85 -1.05 -21.80
CA THR A 6 -7.09 -1.04 -20.35
C THR A 6 -6.70 -2.39 -19.72
N LEU A 7 -6.19 -2.37 -18.51
CA LEU A 7 -5.89 -3.59 -17.72
C LEU A 7 -7.10 -4.52 -17.67
N ARG A 8 -8.31 -3.93 -17.51
CA ARG A 8 -9.59 -4.66 -17.51
C ARG A 8 -9.80 -5.46 -18.77
N PHE A 9 -9.58 -4.86 -19.94
CA PHE A 9 -9.73 -5.56 -21.22
C PHE A 9 -8.76 -6.73 -21.34
N ARG A 10 -7.49 -6.53 -20.99
CA ARG A 10 -6.48 -7.60 -21.02
C ARG A 10 -6.85 -8.75 -20.11
N MET A 11 -7.26 -8.50 -18.87
CA MET A 11 -7.68 -9.55 -17.93
C MET A 11 -8.88 -10.32 -18.45
N ILE A 12 -9.92 -9.65 -18.99
CA ILE A 12 -11.08 -10.32 -19.58
C ILE A 12 -10.66 -11.21 -20.74
N VAL A 13 -9.83 -10.71 -21.66
CA VAL A 13 -9.36 -11.47 -22.82
C VAL A 13 -8.57 -12.71 -22.39
N HIS A 14 -7.60 -12.55 -21.47
CA HIS A 14 -6.81 -13.70 -20.99
C HIS A 14 -7.66 -14.75 -20.28
N PHE A 15 -8.57 -14.32 -19.42
CA PHE A 15 -9.46 -15.24 -18.70
C PHE A 15 -10.41 -15.95 -19.65
N CYS A 16 -11.06 -15.21 -20.56
CA CYS A 16 -11.94 -15.79 -21.57
C CYS A 16 -11.19 -16.75 -22.51
N SER A 17 -9.97 -16.40 -22.95
CA SER A 17 -9.18 -17.27 -23.82
C SER A 17 -8.78 -18.56 -23.11
N ALA A 18 -8.33 -18.49 -21.85
CA ALA A 18 -7.95 -19.67 -21.08
C ALA A 18 -9.14 -20.62 -20.85
N VAL A 19 -10.29 -20.08 -20.45
CA VAL A 19 -11.51 -20.88 -20.24
C VAL A 19 -12.03 -21.45 -21.57
N SER A 20 -11.97 -20.67 -22.68
CA SER A 20 -12.37 -21.14 -24.00
C SER A 20 -11.52 -22.31 -24.48
N VAL A 21 -10.21 -22.24 -24.32
CA VAL A 21 -9.28 -23.33 -24.67
C VAL A 21 -9.61 -24.58 -23.84
N LEU A 22 -9.83 -24.43 -22.54
CA LEU A 22 -10.17 -25.55 -21.65
C LEU A 22 -11.52 -26.20 -22.03
N LEU A 23 -12.53 -25.40 -22.34
CA LEU A 23 -13.83 -25.90 -22.79
C LEU A 23 -13.70 -26.65 -24.10
N ILE A 24 -13.03 -26.08 -25.11
CA ILE A 24 -12.83 -26.73 -26.42
C ILE A 24 -12.03 -28.03 -26.25
N ALA A 25 -10.98 -28.04 -25.46
CA ALA A 25 -10.18 -29.24 -25.20
C ALA A 25 -11.01 -30.33 -24.49
N SER A 26 -11.83 -29.94 -23.50
CA SER A 26 -12.74 -30.87 -22.80
C SER A 26 -13.77 -31.47 -23.73
N TYR A 27 -14.39 -30.68 -24.59
CA TYR A 27 -15.35 -31.15 -25.55
C TYR A 27 -14.72 -32.07 -26.58
N LEU A 28 -13.56 -31.72 -27.12
CA LEU A 28 -12.83 -32.58 -28.07
C LEU A 28 -12.42 -33.89 -27.42
N GLY A 29 -11.92 -33.83 -26.19
CA GLY A 29 -11.56 -35.02 -25.41
C GLY A 29 -12.77 -35.95 -25.18
N PHE A 30 -13.92 -35.39 -24.83
CA PHE A 30 -15.14 -36.17 -24.65
C PHE A 30 -15.68 -36.76 -25.96
N PHE A 31 -15.60 -36.01 -27.07
CA PHE A 31 -15.95 -36.51 -28.39
C PHE A 31 -15.07 -37.69 -28.80
N VAL A 32 -13.75 -37.60 -28.62
CA VAL A 32 -12.82 -38.71 -28.92
C VAL A 32 -13.06 -39.89 -28.00
N PHE A 33 -13.34 -39.65 -26.73
CA PHE A 33 -13.71 -40.71 -25.77
C PHE A 33 -15.00 -41.45 -26.21
N LEU A 34 -16.05 -40.70 -26.55
CA LEU A 34 -17.32 -41.25 -26.98
C LEU A 34 -17.17 -42.07 -28.27
N ALA A 35 -16.41 -41.56 -29.25
CA ALA A 35 -16.14 -42.28 -30.50
C ALA A 35 -15.36 -43.56 -30.27
N ARG A 36 -14.37 -43.58 -29.37
CA ARG A 36 -13.61 -44.80 -29.01
C ARG A 36 -14.48 -45.80 -28.26
N GLN A 37 -15.26 -45.31 -27.30
CA GLN A 37 -16.16 -46.16 -26.51
C GLN A 37 -17.19 -46.86 -27.41
N SER A 38 -17.86 -46.10 -28.30
CA SER A 38 -18.84 -46.67 -29.26
C SER A 38 -18.21 -47.72 -30.20
N ALA A 39 -16.95 -47.49 -30.59
CA ALA A 39 -16.23 -48.48 -31.41
C ALA A 39 -15.91 -49.76 -30.62
N SER A 40 -15.46 -49.64 -29.37
CA SER A 40 -15.14 -50.77 -28.50
C SER A 40 -16.38 -51.58 -28.10
N ASP A 41 -17.49 -50.89 -27.80
CA ASP A 41 -18.75 -51.55 -27.46
C ASP A 41 -19.29 -52.38 -28.65
N LEU A 42 -19.14 -51.86 -29.87
CA LEU A 42 -19.53 -52.58 -31.07
C LEU A 42 -18.65 -53.84 -31.33
N GLU A 43 -17.32 -53.72 -31.11
CA GLU A 43 -16.41 -54.86 -31.21
C GLU A 43 -16.75 -55.96 -30.20
N ARG A 44 -17.11 -55.58 -28.96
CA ARG A 44 -17.54 -56.51 -27.92
C ARG A 44 -18.85 -57.19 -28.32
N GLN A 45 -19.81 -56.44 -28.84
CA GLN A 45 -21.11 -56.99 -29.34
C GLN A 45 -20.92 -58.01 -30.48
N PHE A 46 -19.98 -57.72 -31.41
CA PHE A 46 -19.63 -58.66 -32.44
C PHE A 46 -19.05 -59.97 -31.86
N GLN A 47 -18.18 -59.91 -30.89
CA GLN A 47 -17.59 -61.10 -30.25
C GLN A 47 -18.66 -61.94 -29.51
N GLU A 48 -19.52 -61.26 -28.76
CA GLU A 48 -20.64 -61.92 -28.04
C GLU A 48 -21.60 -62.57 -28.96
N THR A 49 -21.88 -61.96 -30.12
CA THR A 49 -22.80 -62.59 -31.15
C THR A 49 -22.12 -63.69 -31.94
N ALA A 50 -20.82 -63.56 -32.24
CA ALA A 50 -20.07 -64.55 -33.01
C ALA A 50 -19.93 -65.90 -32.27
N GLY A 51 -19.71 -65.84 -30.92
CA GLY A 51 -19.46 -67.06 -30.12
C GLY A 51 -20.50 -68.15 -30.26
N PRO A 52 -21.78 -67.88 -29.98
CA PRO A 52 -22.85 -68.86 -30.17
C PRO A 52 -23.00 -69.39 -31.62
N ILE A 53 -22.89 -68.48 -32.61
CA ILE A 53 -23.02 -68.86 -34.05
C ILE A 53 -21.87 -69.78 -34.45
N LEU A 54 -20.63 -69.45 -34.07
CA LEU A 54 -19.47 -70.28 -34.36
C LEU A 54 -19.58 -71.67 -33.71
N THR A 55 -20.07 -71.75 -32.47
CA THR A 55 -20.29 -73.02 -31.77
C THR A 55 -21.28 -73.90 -32.50
N GLU A 56 -22.37 -73.32 -32.99
CA GLU A 56 -23.41 -74.08 -33.75
C GLU A 56 -22.90 -74.49 -35.12
N LEU A 57 -22.20 -73.66 -35.86
CA LEU A 57 -21.58 -73.94 -37.15
C LEU A 57 -20.54 -75.08 -37.07
N VAL A 58 -19.77 -75.17 -36.02
CA VAL A 58 -18.74 -76.20 -35.78
C VAL A 58 -19.44 -77.52 -35.39
N ALA A 59 -20.48 -77.47 -34.56
CA ALA A 59 -21.20 -78.64 -34.11
C ALA A 59 -22.06 -79.34 -35.22
N ASN A 60 -22.68 -78.56 -36.13
CA ASN A 60 -23.55 -79.05 -37.19
C ASN A 60 -23.23 -78.36 -38.53
N PRO A 61 -22.23 -78.86 -39.31
CA PRO A 61 -21.83 -78.24 -40.59
C PRO A 61 -22.90 -78.19 -41.67
N GLN A 62 -23.92 -79.04 -41.56
CA GLN A 62 -25.07 -79.16 -42.54
C GLN A 62 -26.36 -78.51 -42.02
N ALA A 63 -26.29 -77.81 -40.86
CA ALA A 63 -27.49 -77.25 -40.25
C ALA A 63 -28.04 -76.09 -41.08
N GLN A 64 -29.14 -76.35 -41.80
CA GLN A 64 -29.95 -75.28 -42.41
C GLN A 64 -30.59 -74.33 -41.35
N ASN A 65 -30.41 -74.61 -40.07
CA ASN A 65 -31.11 -73.96 -38.95
C ASN A 65 -30.46 -72.74 -38.38
N VAL A 66 -29.24 -72.28 -38.80
CA VAL A 66 -28.65 -71.01 -38.42
C VAL A 66 -29.58 -69.86 -38.85
N ASN A 67 -30.48 -70.15 -39.80
CA ASN A 67 -31.54 -69.24 -40.20
C ASN A 67 -32.63 -68.96 -39.12
N SER A 68 -32.63 -69.69 -38.00
CA SER A 68 -33.59 -69.50 -36.90
C SER A 68 -33.13 -68.43 -35.89
N LEU A 69 -31.86 -68.02 -35.92
CA LEU A 69 -31.37 -66.95 -35.13
C LEU A 69 -31.98 -65.64 -35.64
N ASN A 70 -32.90 -65.11 -34.85
CA ASN A 70 -33.63 -63.90 -35.18
C ASN A 70 -32.73 -62.70 -34.88
N LEU A 71 -31.71 -62.48 -35.74
CA LEU A 71 -30.78 -61.36 -35.66
C LEU A 71 -31.48 -60.07 -36.18
N ARG A 72 -32.23 -59.44 -35.34
CA ARG A 72 -32.80 -58.08 -35.67
C ARG A 72 -31.68 -57.12 -36.03
N ASP A 73 -31.66 -56.60 -37.26
CA ASP A 73 -30.73 -55.61 -37.78
C ASP A 73 -29.26 -56.08 -37.90
N GLN A 74 -28.92 -57.37 -37.73
CA GLN A 74 -27.60 -57.91 -37.97
C GLN A 74 -27.63 -58.85 -39.20
N TYR A 75 -26.58 -58.76 -39.99
CA TYR A 75 -26.40 -59.59 -41.19
C TYR A 75 -25.20 -60.50 -40.96
N PHE A 76 -25.32 -61.75 -41.36
CA PHE A 76 -24.19 -62.67 -41.37
C PHE A 76 -24.02 -63.36 -42.73
N GLU A 77 -22.80 -63.64 -43.07
CA GLU A 77 -22.37 -64.43 -44.21
C GLU A 77 -21.28 -65.43 -43.79
N VAL A 78 -21.37 -66.63 -44.34
CA VAL A 78 -20.32 -67.63 -44.22
C VAL A 78 -19.61 -67.72 -45.56
N LEU A 79 -18.31 -67.49 -45.58
CA LEU A 79 -17.49 -67.54 -46.81
C LEU A 79 -16.46 -68.67 -46.73
N ASP A 80 -16.09 -69.24 -47.91
CA ASP A 80 -14.95 -70.13 -48.03
C ASP A 80 -13.64 -69.27 -48.06
N VAL A 81 -12.47 -69.92 -48.03
CA VAL A 81 -11.17 -69.28 -48.10
C VAL A 81 -10.97 -68.45 -49.40
N LYS A 82 -11.75 -68.76 -50.45
CA LYS A 82 -11.73 -68.04 -51.75
C LYS A 82 -12.78 -66.92 -51.79
N GLY A 83 -13.44 -66.60 -50.68
CA GLY A 83 -14.44 -65.55 -50.62
C GLY A 83 -15.80 -65.92 -51.27
N ARG A 84 -16.05 -67.19 -51.57
CA ARG A 84 -17.37 -67.62 -52.12
C ARG A 84 -18.34 -67.78 -50.96
N MET A 85 -19.54 -67.22 -51.10
CA MET A 85 -20.61 -67.30 -50.13
C MET A 85 -21.14 -68.71 -50.09
N LEU A 86 -21.18 -69.35 -48.93
CA LEU A 86 -21.73 -70.62 -48.64
C LEU A 86 -23.11 -70.53 -48.00
N GLN A 87 -23.30 -69.63 -47.11
CA GLN A 87 -24.52 -69.37 -46.36
C GLN A 87 -24.69 -67.91 -46.04
N ALA A 88 -25.93 -67.41 -46.00
CA ALA A 88 -26.19 -66.00 -45.61
C ALA A 88 -27.47 -65.89 -44.77
N SER A 89 -27.62 -64.90 -43.98
CA SER A 89 -28.81 -64.58 -43.23
C SER A 89 -30.00 -64.30 -44.16
N LYS A 90 -31.22 -64.68 -43.73
CA LYS A 90 -32.46 -64.38 -44.47
C LYS A 90 -32.66 -62.93 -44.82
N ASN A 91 -32.14 -62.04 -44.01
CA ASN A 91 -32.22 -60.59 -44.17
C ASN A 91 -31.41 -60.09 -45.37
N LEU A 92 -30.42 -60.87 -45.87
CA LEU A 92 -29.60 -60.54 -47.07
C LEU A 92 -30.29 -60.80 -48.39
N VAL A 93 -31.40 -61.60 -48.38
CA VAL A 93 -32.28 -61.87 -49.54
C VAL A 93 -31.54 -61.99 -50.88
N GLY A 94 -30.62 -62.97 -50.99
CA GLY A 94 -29.84 -63.23 -52.21
C GLY A 94 -28.79 -62.21 -52.62
N ARG A 95 -28.36 -61.37 -51.73
CA ARG A 95 -27.33 -60.35 -51.92
C ARG A 95 -26.07 -60.71 -51.08
N THR A 96 -24.91 -60.30 -51.51
CA THR A 96 -23.63 -60.52 -50.82
C THR A 96 -23.09 -59.23 -50.24
N LEU A 97 -22.29 -59.33 -49.16
CA LEU A 97 -21.63 -58.20 -48.55
C LEU A 97 -20.37 -57.71 -49.31
N ASP A 98 -20.03 -58.45 -50.42
CA ASP A 98 -18.94 -58.15 -51.38
C ASP A 98 -17.58 -57.80 -50.67
N ILE A 99 -17.13 -58.75 -49.85
CA ILE A 99 -15.89 -58.60 -49.07
C ILE A 99 -14.75 -59.28 -49.84
N SER A 100 -13.69 -58.46 -50.16
CA SER A 100 -12.43 -58.99 -50.72
C SER A 100 -11.63 -59.65 -49.60
N VAL A 101 -11.58 -60.95 -49.56
CA VAL A 101 -10.89 -61.80 -48.59
C VAL A 101 -9.38 -61.84 -48.83
N ASP A 102 -8.93 -61.56 -50.08
CA ASP A 102 -7.56 -61.80 -50.58
C ASP A 102 -6.49 -60.99 -49.84
N LYS A 103 -6.84 -59.93 -49.07
CA LYS A 103 -5.90 -59.01 -48.38
C LYS A 103 -5.93 -59.18 -46.87
N LEU A 104 -6.63 -60.16 -46.32
CA LEU A 104 -6.87 -60.26 -44.88
C LEU A 104 -5.99 -61.32 -44.22
N ASP A 105 -5.37 -61.02 -43.09
CA ASP A 105 -4.72 -62.03 -42.25
C ASP A 105 -5.77 -62.81 -41.48
N LEU A 106 -6.12 -64.01 -42.02
CA LEU A 106 -7.16 -64.86 -41.47
C LEU A 106 -6.78 -65.58 -40.17
N LYS A 107 -5.79 -65.17 -39.45
CA LYS A 107 -5.39 -65.75 -38.14
C LYS A 107 -6.11 -65.13 -36.94
N GLN A 108 -6.66 -63.96 -37.08
CA GLN A 108 -7.35 -63.23 -36.00
C GLN A 108 -8.64 -62.59 -36.53
N PRO A 109 -9.60 -62.24 -35.63
CA PRO A 109 -10.78 -61.49 -36.04
C PRO A 109 -10.38 -60.14 -36.64
N ALA A 110 -10.92 -59.78 -37.79
CA ALA A 110 -10.67 -58.52 -38.50
C ALA A 110 -11.94 -57.66 -38.53
N PHE A 111 -11.80 -56.37 -38.27
CA PHE A 111 -12.92 -55.42 -38.32
C PHE A 111 -12.73 -54.47 -39.50
N LEU A 112 -13.80 -54.36 -40.32
CA LEU A 112 -13.81 -53.62 -41.56
C LEU A 112 -15.02 -52.70 -41.68
N ILE A 113 -14.87 -51.61 -42.42
CA ILE A 113 -16.02 -50.82 -42.89
C ILE A 113 -16.26 -51.18 -44.34
N ILE A 114 -17.40 -51.72 -44.61
CA ILE A 114 -17.82 -52.12 -45.98
C ILE A 114 -18.51 -50.94 -46.63
N PRO A 115 -17.95 -50.39 -47.76
CA PRO A 115 -18.63 -49.34 -48.50
C PRO A 115 -19.95 -49.84 -49.08
N ASN A 116 -20.88 -48.99 -49.18
CA ASN A 116 -22.31 -49.19 -49.41
C ASN A 116 -22.71 -49.77 -50.75
N HIS A 117 -23.24 -51.00 -50.78
CA HIS A 117 -24.05 -51.49 -51.90
C HIS A 117 -25.53 -51.13 -51.75
N TYR A 118 -25.99 -50.59 -50.56
CA TYR A 118 -27.42 -50.39 -50.23
C TYR A 118 -27.74 -49.02 -49.71
N GLY A 119 -26.89 -48.00 -50.00
CA GLY A 119 -27.13 -46.65 -49.54
C GLY A 119 -26.61 -46.34 -48.13
N LYS A 120 -26.09 -47.31 -47.36
CA LYS A 120 -25.57 -47.11 -46.01
C LYS A 120 -24.33 -47.97 -45.78
N PRO A 121 -23.24 -47.41 -45.19
CA PRO A 121 -22.06 -48.20 -44.86
C PRO A 121 -22.35 -49.16 -43.71
N PHE A 122 -21.74 -50.36 -43.79
CA PHE A 122 -21.82 -51.39 -42.76
C PHE A 122 -20.44 -51.45 -42.05
N ARG A 123 -20.47 -51.76 -40.78
CA ARG A 123 -19.32 -52.29 -40.08
C ARG A 123 -19.42 -53.80 -40.06
N ALA A 124 -18.34 -54.47 -40.42
CA ALA A 124 -18.26 -55.91 -40.45
C ALA A 124 -17.12 -56.44 -39.60
N ALA A 125 -17.34 -57.52 -38.93
CA ALA A 125 -16.33 -58.30 -38.23
C ALA A 125 -16.25 -59.70 -38.90
N LEU A 126 -15.02 -60.10 -39.18
CA LEU A 126 -14.68 -61.37 -39.80
C LEU A 126 -14.07 -62.28 -38.75
N PHE A 127 -14.66 -63.43 -38.54
CA PHE A 127 -14.20 -64.43 -37.58
C PHE A 127 -13.78 -65.69 -38.35
N PRO A 128 -12.47 -65.96 -38.48
CA PRO A 128 -12.00 -67.21 -39.13
C PRO A 128 -12.25 -68.40 -38.21
N TYR A 129 -12.74 -69.51 -38.77
CA TYR A 129 -12.94 -70.79 -38.05
C TYR A 129 -12.64 -72.00 -38.95
N ARG A 130 -12.45 -73.15 -38.34
CA ARG A 130 -12.15 -74.42 -39.07
C ARG A 130 -13.09 -75.50 -38.70
N ILE A 131 -13.47 -76.32 -39.70
CA ILE A 131 -14.19 -77.59 -39.53
C ILE A 131 -13.37 -78.67 -40.20
N GLY A 132 -12.76 -79.54 -39.40
CA GLY A 132 -11.80 -80.54 -39.90
C GLY A 132 -10.58 -79.91 -40.55
N THR A 133 -10.36 -80.18 -41.85
CA THR A 133 -9.25 -79.58 -42.62
C THR A 133 -9.59 -78.29 -43.32
N ASP A 134 -10.90 -77.99 -43.42
CA ASP A 134 -11.39 -76.87 -44.22
C ASP A 134 -11.53 -75.59 -43.35
N ALA A 135 -11.12 -74.44 -43.89
CA ALA A 135 -11.18 -73.13 -43.22
C ALA A 135 -12.33 -72.32 -43.83
N PHE A 136 -13.04 -71.64 -42.95
CA PHE A 136 -14.20 -70.79 -43.25
C PHE A 136 -14.10 -69.44 -42.53
N ILE A 137 -14.88 -68.46 -42.98
CA ILE A 137 -14.93 -67.11 -42.40
C ILE A 137 -16.41 -66.81 -42.12
N LEU A 138 -16.73 -66.55 -40.82
CA LEU A 138 -17.99 -65.95 -40.43
C LEU A 138 -17.87 -64.43 -40.50
N VAL A 139 -18.67 -63.80 -41.33
CA VAL A 139 -18.79 -62.35 -41.43
C VAL A 139 -20.08 -61.95 -40.71
N LEU A 140 -19.92 -61.07 -39.74
CA LEU A 140 -21.03 -60.36 -39.09
C LEU A 140 -21.02 -58.93 -39.53
N ALA A 141 -22.13 -58.36 -39.97
CA ALA A 141 -22.24 -57.00 -40.41
C ALA A 141 -23.42 -56.27 -39.75
N VAL A 142 -23.18 -55.04 -39.29
CA VAL A 142 -24.22 -54.20 -38.70
C VAL A 142 -24.23 -52.85 -39.44
N PRO A 143 -25.39 -52.25 -39.70
CA PRO A 143 -25.45 -50.88 -40.26
C PRO A 143 -24.71 -49.93 -39.35
N ASN A 144 -23.82 -49.12 -39.95
CA ASN A 144 -23.03 -48.10 -39.19
C ASN A 144 -23.90 -46.89 -38.76
N ARG A 145 -25.17 -47.12 -38.51
CA ARG A 145 -26.17 -46.09 -38.21
C ARG A 145 -26.11 -45.67 -36.75
N GLU A 146 -25.99 -46.61 -35.84
CA GLU A 146 -26.06 -46.35 -34.39
C GLU A 146 -24.91 -45.47 -33.90
N VAL A 147 -23.65 -45.75 -34.30
CA VAL A 147 -22.50 -44.93 -33.92
C VAL A 147 -22.58 -43.53 -34.52
N LYS A 148 -23.05 -43.44 -35.77
CA LYS A 148 -23.19 -42.18 -36.49
C LYS A 148 -24.26 -41.29 -35.85
N GLU A 149 -25.43 -41.86 -35.52
CA GLU A 149 -26.53 -41.15 -34.87
C GLU A 149 -26.12 -40.59 -33.50
N VAL A 150 -25.39 -41.37 -32.67
CA VAL A 150 -24.87 -40.89 -31.37
C VAL A 150 -23.91 -39.71 -31.55
N LEU A 151 -23.01 -39.79 -32.54
CA LEU A 151 -22.05 -38.70 -32.80
C LEU A 151 -22.72 -37.44 -33.39
N GLU A 152 -23.75 -37.62 -34.24
CA GLU A 152 -24.55 -36.53 -34.80
C GLU A 152 -25.33 -35.79 -33.69
N ILE A 153 -26.06 -36.54 -32.84
CA ILE A 153 -26.79 -35.96 -31.69
C ILE A 153 -25.84 -35.22 -30.77
N PHE A 154 -24.67 -35.81 -30.46
CA PHE A 154 -23.66 -35.13 -29.65
C PHE A 154 -23.15 -33.87 -30.32
N GLY A 155 -22.93 -33.89 -31.65
CA GLY A 155 -22.52 -32.71 -32.42
C GLY A 155 -23.57 -31.58 -32.37
N GLU A 156 -24.85 -31.91 -32.49
CA GLU A 156 -25.96 -30.93 -32.38
C GLU A 156 -26.04 -30.33 -30.97
N ILE A 157 -25.93 -31.15 -29.93
CA ILE A 157 -25.88 -30.69 -28.56
C ILE A 157 -24.69 -29.74 -28.38
N MET A 158 -23.52 -30.08 -28.88
CA MET A 158 -22.32 -29.25 -28.80
C MET A 158 -22.45 -27.94 -29.55
N ALA A 159 -23.06 -27.95 -30.74
CA ALA A 159 -23.32 -26.75 -31.52
C ALA A 159 -24.20 -25.74 -30.79
N LEU A 160 -25.06 -26.20 -29.89
CA LEU A 160 -25.90 -25.34 -29.05
C LEU A 160 -25.20 -24.92 -27.76
N PHE A 161 -24.59 -25.85 -27.03
CA PHE A 161 -24.04 -25.60 -25.70
C PHE A 161 -22.68 -24.90 -25.71
N LEU A 162 -21.84 -25.09 -26.74
CA LEU A 162 -20.54 -24.43 -26.83
C LEU A 162 -20.67 -22.91 -26.92
N PRO A 163 -21.43 -22.30 -27.85
CA PRO A 163 -21.58 -20.86 -27.90
C PRO A 163 -22.28 -20.31 -26.67
N LEU A 164 -23.21 -21.02 -26.06
CA LEU A 164 -23.89 -20.59 -24.84
C LEU A 164 -22.92 -20.54 -23.65
N SER A 165 -22.07 -21.55 -23.49
CA SER A 165 -21.05 -21.59 -22.43
C SER A 165 -20.00 -20.51 -22.62
N LEU A 166 -19.59 -20.22 -23.86
CA LEU A 166 -18.69 -19.11 -24.18
C LEU A 166 -19.32 -17.74 -23.86
N LEU A 167 -20.57 -17.53 -24.23
CA LEU A 167 -21.31 -16.30 -23.90
C LEU A 167 -21.38 -16.09 -22.39
N LEU A 168 -21.75 -17.15 -21.66
CA LEU A 168 -21.84 -17.11 -20.19
C LEU A 168 -20.46 -16.78 -19.56
N THR A 169 -19.38 -17.37 -20.09
CA THR A 169 -18.02 -17.09 -19.66
C THR A 169 -17.66 -15.60 -19.83
N VAL A 170 -18.01 -14.99 -20.96
CA VAL A 170 -17.78 -13.56 -21.21
C VAL A 170 -18.59 -12.71 -20.24
N LEU A 171 -19.85 -13.03 -20.00
CA LEU A 171 -20.72 -12.28 -19.07
C LEU A 171 -20.19 -12.36 -17.63
N LEU A 172 -19.88 -13.56 -17.15
CA LEU A 172 -19.34 -13.78 -15.81
C LEU A 172 -17.97 -13.11 -15.63
N SER A 173 -17.08 -13.21 -16.63
CA SER A 173 -15.77 -12.58 -16.61
C SER A 173 -15.87 -11.06 -16.55
N THR A 174 -16.75 -10.45 -17.34
CA THR A 174 -16.95 -8.99 -17.32
C THR A 174 -17.53 -8.50 -16.00
N TRP A 175 -18.48 -9.25 -15.43
CA TRP A 175 -19.04 -8.93 -14.12
C TRP A 175 -18.01 -9.04 -13.01
N TYR A 176 -17.25 -10.14 -12.97
CA TYR A 176 -16.23 -10.39 -11.95
C TYR A 176 -15.11 -9.33 -11.99
N VAL A 177 -14.54 -9.05 -13.17
CA VAL A 177 -13.47 -8.06 -13.34
C VAL A 177 -13.94 -6.65 -12.97
N LYS A 178 -15.17 -6.27 -13.32
CA LYS A 178 -15.73 -4.98 -12.91
C LYS A 178 -15.84 -4.87 -11.38
N ARG A 179 -16.32 -5.93 -10.71
CA ARG A 179 -16.48 -5.94 -9.25
C ARG A 179 -15.14 -5.93 -8.52
N SER A 180 -14.17 -6.74 -8.98
CA SER A 180 -12.84 -6.84 -8.36
C SER A 180 -11.98 -5.58 -8.54
N LEU A 181 -12.14 -4.84 -9.66
CA LEU A 181 -11.36 -3.64 -9.93
C LEU A 181 -12.11 -2.33 -9.59
N ALA A 182 -13.31 -2.39 -9.03
CA ALA A 182 -14.06 -1.21 -8.59
C ALA A 182 -13.29 -0.37 -7.54
N PRO A 183 -12.68 -0.98 -6.50
CA PRO A 183 -11.92 -0.23 -5.48
C PRO A 183 -10.74 0.53 -6.08
N ILE A 184 -9.97 -0.08 -7.00
CA ILE A 184 -8.81 0.57 -7.65
C ILE A 184 -9.24 1.80 -8.45
N THR A 185 -10.39 1.74 -9.10
CA THR A 185 -10.92 2.91 -9.83
C THR A 185 -11.40 4.01 -8.89
N ALA A 186 -11.96 3.66 -7.74
CA ALA A 186 -12.31 4.63 -6.71
C ALA A 186 -11.05 5.35 -6.20
N LEU A 187 -9.97 4.59 -5.88
CA LEU A 187 -8.67 5.15 -5.49
C LEU A 187 -8.12 6.15 -6.52
N THR A 188 -8.15 5.81 -7.81
CA THR A 188 -7.63 6.71 -8.85
C THR A 188 -8.47 7.98 -9.02
N VAL A 189 -9.79 7.90 -8.86
CA VAL A 189 -10.69 9.06 -8.90
C VAL A 189 -10.46 9.98 -7.69
N HIS A 190 -10.33 9.40 -6.49
CA HIS A 190 -10.04 10.17 -5.27
C HIS A 190 -8.66 10.83 -5.31
N ALA A 191 -7.62 10.13 -5.76
CA ALA A 191 -6.30 10.71 -5.93
C ALA A 191 -6.29 11.90 -6.92
N ARG A 192 -7.02 11.81 -8.02
CA ARG A 192 -7.18 12.93 -8.96
C ARG A 192 -7.94 14.09 -8.32
N ARG A 193 -9.03 13.81 -7.61
CA ARG A 193 -9.82 14.83 -6.91
C ARG A 193 -8.97 15.56 -5.87
N MET A 194 -8.12 14.82 -5.13
CA MET A 194 -7.16 15.41 -4.20
C MET A 194 -6.20 16.38 -4.89
N THR A 195 -5.66 16.00 -6.06
CA THR A 195 -4.81 16.89 -6.86
C THR A 195 -5.53 18.17 -7.29
N GLU A 196 -6.82 18.10 -7.56
CA GLU A 196 -7.65 19.25 -7.90
C GLU A 196 -7.97 20.11 -6.67
N ILE A 197 -8.27 19.50 -5.51
CA ILE A 197 -8.49 20.20 -4.24
C ILE A 197 -7.21 20.93 -3.81
N MET A 198 -6.03 20.31 -3.97
CA MET A 198 -4.74 20.96 -3.69
C MET A 198 -4.47 22.19 -4.55
N LYS A 199 -4.99 22.25 -5.77
CA LYS A 199 -4.91 23.39 -6.68
C LYS A 199 -6.01 24.43 -6.47
N SER A 200 -7.09 24.06 -5.81
CA SER A 200 -8.26 24.92 -5.57
C SER A 200 -8.18 25.52 -4.17
N GLU A 201 -8.48 26.81 -4.02
CA GLU A 201 -8.61 27.47 -2.72
C GLU A 201 -9.87 27.06 -1.93
N LYS A 202 -10.73 26.20 -2.51
CA LYS A 202 -11.96 25.75 -1.85
C LYS A 202 -11.67 24.65 -0.83
N ARG A 203 -12.08 24.88 0.42
CA ARG A 203 -12.10 23.90 1.50
C ARG A 203 -13.13 22.81 1.22
N GLU A 204 -12.79 21.78 0.48
CA GLU A 204 -13.57 20.54 0.46
C GLU A 204 -12.87 19.55 1.39
N HIS A 205 -13.58 19.09 2.42
CA HIS A 205 -13.11 17.99 3.25
C HIS A 205 -13.02 16.73 2.38
N TRP A 206 -11.87 16.09 2.41
CA TRP A 206 -11.73 14.83 1.73
C TRP A 206 -12.56 13.75 2.46
N THR A 207 -13.20 12.89 1.67
CA THR A 207 -14.00 11.79 2.19
C THR A 207 -13.14 10.53 2.13
N ALA A 208 -13.01 9.82 3.25
CA ALA A 208 -12.26 8.58 3.32
C ALA A 208 -12.78 7.58 2.29
N LEU A 209 -11.86 6.79 1.71
CA LEU A 209 -12.22 5.69 0.83
C LEU A 209 -13.03 4.66 1.61
N PRO A 210 -14.17 4.21 1.08
CA PRO A 210 -14.91 3.13 1.71
C PRO A 210 -14.08 1.85 1.67
N VAL A 211 -13.93 1.20 2.82
CA VAL A 211 -13.26 -0.09 2.96
C VAL A 211 -14.33 -1.16 3.07
N ASP A 212 -14.75 -1.73 1.93
CA ASP A 212 -15.81 -2.74 1.90
C ASP A 212 -15.35 -4.09 2.49
N ARG A 213 -14.05 -4.38 2.43
CA ARG A 213 -13.41 -5.61 2.93
C ARG A 213 -12.05 -5.29 3.52
N PRO A 214 -11.96 -5.08 4.84
CA PRO A 214 -10.70 -4.73 5.49
C PRO A 214 -9.65 -5.85 5.45
N ASP A 215 -10.08 -7.11 5.30
CA ASP A 215 -9.21 -8.28 5.42
C ASP A 215 -8.56 -8.71 4.09
N ASP A 216 -8.83 -8.03 2.96
CA ASP A 216 -8.19 -8.33 1.67
C ASP A 216 -7.10 -7.29 1.34
N GLU A 217 -6.25 -7.61 0.34
CA GLU A 217 -5.14 -6.76 -0.08
C GLU A 217 -5.61 -5.37 -0.55
N LEU A 218 -6.83 -5.28 -1.08
CA LEU A 218 -7.43 -4.02 -1.51
C LEU A 218 -7.94 -3.20 -0.34
N GLY A 219 -8.43 -3.84 0.71
CA GLY A 219 -8.81 -3.21 1.97
C GLY A 219 -7.60 -2.59 2.65
N HIS A 220 -6.51 -3.34 2.83
CA HIS A 220 -5.24 -2.82 3.36
C HIS A 220 -4.68 -1.67 2.53
N LEU A 221 -4.77 -1.76 1.20
CA LEU A 221 -4.35 -0.68 0.32
C LEU A 221 -5.19 0.59 0.55
N ALA A 222 -6.52 0.46 0.64
CA ALA A 222 -7.42 1.57 0.89
C ALA A 222 -7.17 2.23 2.25
N GLU A 223 -6.91 1.44 3.29
CA GLU A 223 -6.57 1.91 4.62
C GLU A 223 -5.23 2.65 4.64
N THR A 224 -4.19 2.10 4.01
CA THR A 224 -2.89 2.76 3.86
C THR A 224 -3.02 4.11 3.14
N PHE A 225 -3.83 4.18 2.09
CA PHE A 225 -4.12 5.43 1.40
C PHE A 225 -4.86 6.43 2.30
N ASN A 226 -5.84 5.97 3.08
CA ASN A 226 -6.57 6.81 4.03
C ASN A 226 -5.62 7.43 5.07
N GLN A 227 -4.69 6.63 5.62
CA GLN A 227 -3.69 7.09 6.56
C GLN A 227 -2.75 8.12 5.91
N LEU A 228 -2.25 7.84 4.71
CA LEU A 228 -1.37 8.74 3.97
C LEU A 228 -2.05 10.08 3.66
N PHE A 229 -3.29 10.04 3.20
CA PHE A 229 -4.05 11.26 2.92
C PHE A 229 -4.34 12.06 4.18
N SER A 230 -4.66 11.40 5.29
CA SER A 230 -4.85 12.07 6.58
C SER A 230 -3.56 12.80 7.02
N GLN A 231 -2.41 12.16 6.89
CA GLN A 231 -1.12 12.78 7.20
C GLN A 231 -0.81 13.99 6.30
N VAL A 232 -1.08 13.88 4.99
CA VAL A 232 -0.89 14.99 4.04
C VAL A 232 -1.83 16.15 4.37
N ASP A 233 -3.09 15.88 4.70
CA ASP A 233 -4.06 16.94 5.06
C ASP A 233 -3.65 17.67 6.34
N ILE A 234 -3.22 16.95 7.36
CA ILE A 234 -2.68 17.52 8.61
C ILE A 234 -1.47 18.40 8.30
N ALA A 235 -0.51 17.90 7.50
CA ALA A 235 0.71 18.64 7.16
C ALA A 235 0.39 19.92 6.36
N LEU A 236 -0.54 19.86 5.40
CA LEU A 236 -0.98 21.03 4.64
C LEU A 236 -1.71 22.05 5.52
N HIS A 237 -2.53 21.58 6.45
CA HIS A 237 -3.22 22.47 7.41
C HIS A 237 -2.22 23.19 8.29
N GLN A 238 -1.26 22.47 8.85
CA GLN A 238 -0.17 23.03 9.66
C GLN A 238 0.67 24.05 8.88
N LEU A 239 1.02 23.75 7.62
CA LEU A 239 1.75 24.67 6.75
C LEU A 239 0.96 25.96 6.48
N ARG A 240 -0.34 25.86 6.15
CA ARG A 240 -1.19 27.04 5.92
C ARG A 240 -1.31 27.88 7.18
N GLN A 241 -1.52 27.26 8.33
CA GLN A 241 -1.58 27.95 9.61
C GLN A 241 -0.25 28.68 9.89
N PHE A 242 0.87 28.00 9.72
CA PHE A 242 2.21 28.58 9.87
C PHE A 242 2.40 29.84 9.00
N VAL A 243 2.05 29.79 7.71
CA VAL A 243 2.16 30.93 6.80
C VAL A 243 1.23 32.08 7.22
N THR A 244 0.02 31.75 7.66
CA THR A 244 -0.96 32.75 8.13
C THR A 244 -0.46 33.46 9.38
N ASP A 245 -0.01 32.70 10.38
CA ASP A 245 0.45 33.22 11.65
C ASP A 245 1.75 34.02 11.49
N ALA A 246 2.71 33.51 10.69
CA ALA A 246 3.92 34.25 10.35
C ALA A 246 3.60 35.60 9.68
N SER A 247 2.63 35.60 8.73
CA SER A 247 2.20 36.82 8.05
C SER A 247 1.60 37.85 9.03
N HIS A 248 0.82 37.40 10.00
CA HIS A 248 0.24 38.24 11.03
C HIS A 248 1.32 38.81 11.97
N GLU A 249 2.25 37.97 12.42
CA GLU A 249 3.32 38.40 13.35
C GLU A 249 4.36 39.35 12.68
N LEU A 250 4.57 39.23 11.38
CA LEU A 250 5.42 40.14 10.61
C LEU A 250 4.68 41.45 10.27
N ARG A 251 3.38 41.43 9.99
CA ARG A 251 2.61 42.61 9.61
C ARG A 251 2.52 43.63 10.73
N THR A 252 2.42 43.18 11.98
CA THR A 252 2.24 44.07 13.14
C THR A 252 3.46 45.00 13.33
N PRO A 253 4.72 44.52 13.49
CA PRO A 253 5.88 45.39 13.63
C PRO A 253 6.13 46.25 12.39
N LEU A 254 5.84 45.71 11.17
CA LEU A 254 5.97 46.48 9.94
C LEU A 254 4.99 47.65 9.89
N SER A 255 3.77 47.46 10.40
CA SER A 255 2.78 48.55 10.48
C SER A 255 3.21 49.65 11.49
N VAL A 256 3.82 49.24 12.61
CA VAL A 256 4.38 50.20 13.59
C VAL A 256 5.54 50.98 12.97
N LEU A 257 6.49 50.27 12.34
CA LEU A 257 7.64 50.93 11.66
C LEU A 257 7.17 51.94 10.61
N ARG A 258 6.17 51.57 9.81
CA ARG A 258 5.59 52.45 8.80
C ARG A 258 4.92 53.67 9.45
N GLY A 259 4.10 53.45 10.47
CA GLY A 259 3.42 54.54 11.18
C GLY A 259 4.38 55.54 11.84
N GLU A 260 5.41 55.04 12.53
CA GLU A 260 6.44 55.86 13.14
C GLU A 260 7.25 56.65 12.09
N THR A 261 7.56 56.02 10.95
CA THR A 261 8.25 56.67 9.84
C THR A 261 7.39 57.76 9.19
N GLU A 262 6.09 57.46 8.92
CA GLU A 262 5.13 58.44 8.36
C GLU A 262 4.94 59.62 9.32
N LEU A 263 4.87 59.37 10.65
CA LEU A 263 4.70 60.39 11.67
C LEU A 263 5.90 61.37 11.70
N ILE A 264 7.12 60.83 11.63
CA ILE A 264 8.35 61.65 11.71
C ILE A 264 8.60 62.46 10.43
N LEU A 265 8.13 61.94 9.29
CA LEU A 265 8.24 62.60 7.99
C LEU A 265 7.14 63.63 7.72
N SER A 266 6.03 63.63 8.49
CA SER A 266 4.89 64.51 8.25
C SER A 266 5.14 65.94 8.63
N GLU A 267 5.94 66.21 9.68
CA GLU A 267 6.29 67.52 10.23
C GLU A 267 7.68 67.55 10.82
N PRO A 268 8.40 68.70 10.82
CA PRO A 268 9.65 68.87 11.55
C PRO A 268 9.46 68.64 13.06
N ARG A 269 10.27 67.81 13.65
CA ARG A 269 10.23 67.44 15.07
C ARG A 269 11.48 67.91 15.82
N SER A 270 11.40 67.86 17.13
CA SER A 270 12.57 68.11 17.96
C SER A 270 13.59 66.96 17.89
N ASN A 271 14.88 67.24 18.14
CA ASN A 271 15.93 66.20 18.17
C ASN A 271 15.57 65.05 19.14
N SER A 272 14.95 65.32 20.27
CA SER A 272 14.52 64.37 21.27
C SER A 272 13.37 63.43 20.74
N GLU A 273 12.48 63.95 19.89
CA GLU A 273 11.43 63.18 19.28
C GLU A 273 11.99 62.27 18.18
N TYR A 274 12.94 62.79 17.36
CA TYR A 274 13.66 61.94 16.39
C TYR A 274 14.39 60.81 17.08
N GLU A 275 15.09 61.07 18.17
CA GLU A 275 15.81 60.06 18.93
C GLU A 275 14.88 59.01 19.52
N LYS A 276 13.77 59.38 20.13
CA LYS A 276 12.75 58.45 20.64
C LYS A 276 12.19 57.55 19.55
N THR A 277 11.83 58.09 18.37
CA THR A 277 11.29 57.30 17.27
C THR A 277 12.34 56.36 16.69
N LEU A 278 13.60 56.76 16.60
CA LEU A 278 14.70 55.88 16.20
C LEU A 278 14.86 54.70 17.15
N TYR A 279 14.72 54.90 18.48
CA TYR A 279 14.70 53.79 19.45
C TYR A 279 13.51 52.85 19.24
N VAL A 280 12.33 53.35 18.93
CA VAL A 280 11.15 52.52 18.63
C VAL A 280 11.41 51.72 17.35
N ILE A 281 11.94 52.35 16.31
CA ILE A 281 12.26 51.70 15.03
C ILE A 281 13.31 50.60 15.26
N ASP A 282 14.40 50.86 16.00
CA ASP A 282 15.43 49.86 16.31
C ASP A 282 14.84 48.67 17.08
N ALA A 283 13.98 48.93 18.06
CA ALA A 283 13.33 47.88 18.85
C ALA A 283 12.43 46.97 17.98
N GLU A 284 11.64 47.55 17.05
CA GLU A 284 10.79 46.79 16.16
C GLU A 284 11.59 46.02 15.07
N LEU A 285 12.72 46.60 14.59
CA LEU A 285 13.64 45.88 13.69
C LEU A 285 14.28 44.68 14.37
N ARG A 286 14.78 44.82 15.61
CA ARG A 286 15.30 43.67 16.39
C ARG A 286 14.26 42.58 16.61
N LYS A 287 13.00 42.96 16.80
CA LYS A 287 11.89 42.02 16.92
C LYS A 287 11.61 41.27 15.61
N LEU A 288 11.59 41.99 14.47
CA LEU A 288 11.48 41.38 13.14
C LEU A 288 12.60 40.37 12.88
N THR A 289 13.87 40.77 13.18
CA THR A 289 15.03 39.89 13.02
C THR A 289 14.83 38.59 13.82
N ARG A 290 14.44 38.68 15.10
CA ARG A 290 14.18 37.52 15.96
C ARG A 290 13.04 36.62 15.41
N ILE A 291 11.97 37.21 14.84
CA ILE A 291 10.87 36.42 14.23
C ILE A 291 11.41 35.65 13.01
N VAL A 292 12.16 36.32 12.12
CA VAL A 292 12.71 35.70 10.90
C VAL A 292 13.70 34.59 11.24
N GLU A 293 14.65 34.85 12.18
CA GLU A 293 15.60 33.82 12.65
C GLU A 293 14.89 32.64 13.30
N GLY A 294 13.86 32.89 14.10
CA GLY A 294 13.06 31.86 14.72
C GLY A 294 12.31 31.00 13.69
N LEU A 295 11.68 31.63 12.69
CA LEU A 295 11.02 30.92 11.58
C LEU A 295 12.01 30.07 10.78
N PHE A 296 13.21 30.59 10.53
CA PHE A 296 14.29 29.87 9.85
C PHE A 296 14.73 28.65 10.66
N THR A 297 15.00 28.82 11.97
CA THR A 297 15.38 27.72 12.87
C THR A 297 14.36 26.61 12.89
N ILE A 298 13.07 26.96 13.03
CA ILE A 298 11.98 25.98 13.03
C ILE A 298 11.88 25.27 11.67
N SER A 299 11.98 26.03 10.56
CA SER A 299 11.91 25.45 9.21
C SER A 299 13.05 24.46 8.94
N MET A 300 14.26 24.78 9.38
CA MET A 300 15.43 23.90 9.24
C MET A 300 15.30 22.65 10.13
N ALA A 301 14.75 22.79 11.33
CA ALA A 301 14.49 21.66 12.22
C ALA A 301 13.44 20.70 11.65
N ASP A 302 12.33 21.21 11.11
CA ASP A 302 11.30 20.40 10.46
C ASP A 302 11.81 19.62 9.24
N ALA A 303 12.69 20.26 8.47
CA ALA A 303 13.35 19.61 7.34
C ALA A 303 14.42 18.58 7.74
N GLY A 304 14.71 18.43 9.06
CA GLY A 304 15.83 17.62 9.54
C GLY A 304 17.20 18.15 9.10
N GLN A 305 17.27 19.44 8.76
CA GLN A 305 18.46 20.10 8.21
C GLN A 305 19.13 21.03 9.21
N LEU A 306 18.64 21.13 10.45
CA LEU A 306 19.29 21.91 11.49
C LEU A 306 20.62 21.25 11.85
N ARG A 307 21.70 21.82 11.33
CA ARG A 307 23.07 21.36 11.60
C ARG A 307 23.62 22.10 12.80
N LEU A 308 23.92 21.35 13.85
CA LEU A 308 24.59 21.90 15.04
C LEU A 308 26.10 21.93 14.83
N LEU A 309 26.72 23.00 15.26
CA LEU A 309 28.18 23.05 15.43
C LEU A 309 28.50 22.35 16.74
N GLN A 310 28.93 21.09 16.63
CA GLN A 310 29.27 20.26 17.78
C GLN A 310 30.64 20.65 18.36
N GLU A 311 30.68 21.73 19.14
CA GLU A 311 31.89 22.24 19.77
C GLU A 311 31.95 21.90 21.27
N PRO A 312 33.13 21.75 21.85
CA PRO A 312 33.26 21.58 23.29
C PRO A 312 32.93 22.88 24.01
N VAL A 313 31.90 22.87 24.85
CA VAL A 313 31.40 24.02 25.61
C VAL A 313 31.22 23.67 27.10
N TYR A 314 31.08 24.67 27.96
CA TYR A 314 30.68 24.47 29.34
C TYR A 314 29.26 25.01 29.56
N LEU A 315 28.32 24.11 29.90
CA LEU A 315 26.90 24.48 30.06
C LEU A 315 26.66 25.46 31.19
N ASN A 316 27.42 25.38 32.29
CA ASN A 316 27.37 26.33 33.40
C ASN A 316 27.77 27.73 32.95
N GLU A 317 28.76 27.89 32.08
CA GLU A 317 29.19 29.21 31.58
C GLU A 317 28.14 29.83 30.66
N ILE A 318 27.59 29.05 29.73
CA ILE A 318 26.49 29.53 28.84
C ILE A 318 25.26 29.92 29.67
N LEU A 319 24.93 29.12 30.70
CA LEU A 319 23.79 29.36 31.58
C LEU A 319 24.01 30.61 32.45
N GLU A 320 25.24 30.80 32.96
CA GLU A 320 25.61 32.01 33.70
C GLU A 320 25.48 33.29 32.85
N GLU A 321 25.99 33.24 31.61
CA GLU A 321 25.83 34.34 30.66
C GLU A 321 24.37 34.66 30.38
N ALA A 322 23.56 33.62 30.13
CA ALA A 322 22.13 33.77 29.91
C ALA A 322 21.41 34.38 31.13
N CYS A 323 21.77 33.94 32.35
CA CYS A 323 21.24 34.50 33.59
C CYS A 323 21.63 35.98 33.78
N CYS A 324 22.86 36.36 33.44
CA CYS A 324 23.32 37.77 33.50
C CYS A 324 22.53 38.65 32.52
N LEU A 325 22.30 38.18 31.30
CA LEU A 325 21.48 38.89 30.30
C LEU A 325 20.02 39.05 30.74
N ALA A 326 19.44 38.01 31.32
CA ALA A 326 18.07 38.04 31.84
C ALA A 326 17.96 38.94 33.09
N ALA A 327 18.96 38.95 33.96
CA ALA A 327 18.98 39.78 35.17
C ALA A 327 18.87 41.28 34.84
N SER A 328 19.49 41.76 33.76
CA SER A 328 19.33 43.15 33.32
C SER A 328 17.89 43.53 32.96
N ARG A 329 17.12 42.58 32.45
CA ARG A 329 15.70 42.75 32.08
C ARG A 329 14.76 42.57 33.29
N SER A 330 15.15 41.79 34.27
CA SER A 330 14.37 41.53 35.48
C SER A 330 14.39 42.67 36.51
N GLN A 331 15.37 43.61 36.41
CA GLN A 331 15.50 44.73 37.32
C GLN A 331 14.25 45.61 37.44
N SER A 332 13.53 45.82 36.33
CA SER A 332 12.27 46.59 36.33
C SER A 332 11.14 45.99 37.15
N LYS A 333 11.19 44.68 37.40
CA LYS A 333 10.20 43.89 38.17
C LYS A 333 10.73 43.47 39.55
N ASN A 334 11.97 43.80 39.94
CA ASN A 334 12.60 43.30 41.16
C ASN A 334 12.61 41.76 41.29
N ILE A 335 12.81 41.02 40.18
CA ILE A 335 12.87 39.57 40.20
C ILE A 335 14.31 39.11 40.39
N VAL A 336 14.51 38.20 41.37
CA VAL A 336 15.82 37.64 41.71
C VAL A 336 16.04 36.33 40.98
N ILE A 337 17.13 36.20 40.22
CA ILE A 337 17.52 34.94 39.59
C ILE A 337 18.48 34.19 40.51
N VAL A 338 18.00 33.12 41.12
CA VAL A 338 18.78 32.21 42.02
C VAL A 338 19.43 31.14 41.14
N ARG A 339 20.74 30.96 41.31
CA ARG A 339 21.59 30.10 40.50
C ARG A 339 22.09 28.94 41.35
N ASP A 340 21.73 27.72 40.99
CA ASP A 340 22.17 26.49 41.67
C ASP A 340 22.94 25.58 40.69
N PHE A 341 24.11 26.06 40.26
CA PHE A 341 25.06 25.35 39.41
C PHE A 341 26.50 25.84 39.69
N ARG A 342 27.23 25.08 40.48
CA ARG A 342 28.60 25.40 40.86
C ARG A 342 29.66 24.52 40.21
N GLN A 343 29.23 23.42 39.58
CA GLN A 343 30.15 22.48 38.94
C GLN A 343 30.29 22.77 37.44
N ASP A 344 31.50 22.63 36.96
CA ASP A 344 31.73 22.65 35.51
C ASP A 344 31.08 21.45 34.87
N VAL A 345 30.24 21.70 33.89
CA VAL A 345 29.56 20.66 33.10
C VAL A 345 29.99 20.79 31.65
N PRO A 346 31.09 20.13 31.27
CA PRO A 346 31.55 20.11 29.88
C PRO A 346 30.51 19.39 29.03
N TYR A 347 30.23 19.93 27.84
CA TYR A 347 29.24 19.41 26.92
C TYR A 347 29.71 19.60 25.48
N LYS A 348 29.28 18.73 24.56
CA LYS A 348 29.52 18.90 23.13
C LYS A 348 28.23 19.33 22.44
N GLY A 349 28.18 20.57 22.00
CA GLY A 349 26.96 21.14 21.42
C GLY A 349 27.21 22.49 20.76
N ASP A 350 26.14 23.12 20.28
CA ASP A 350 26.18 24.43 19.64
C ASP A 350 25.95 25.53 20.68
N GLU A 351 26.98 26.30 20.97
CA GLU A 351 26.95 27.36 21.99
C GLU A 351 25.84 28.39 21.71
N ALA A 352 25.71 28.83 20.45
CA ALA A 352 24.74 29.86 20.09
C ALA A 352 23.30 29.37 20.28
N PHE A 353 22.99 28.13 19.85
CA PHE A 353 21.67 27.53 20.05
C PHE A 353 21.40 27.21 21.53
N LEU A 354 22.38 26.73 22.29
CA LEU A 354 22.21 26.48 23.74
C LEU A 354 21.96 27.80 24.49
N ARG A 355 22.68 28.86 24.17
CA ARG A 355 22.44 30.21 24.73
C ARG A 355 21.04 30.71 24.38
N GLN A 356 20.62 30.58 23.13
CA GLN A 356 19.28 30.93 22.69
C GLN A 356 18.20 30.12 23.45
N LEU A 357 18.42 28.82 23.62
CA LEU A 357 17.54 27.93 24.39
C LEU A 357 17.31 28.42 25.81
N PHE A 358 18.41 28.72 26.55
CA PHE A 358 18.30 29.16 27.94
C PHE A 358 17.67 30.55 28.05
N LEU A 359 17.96 31.44 27.13
CA LEU A 359 17.34 32.77 27.09
C LEU A 359 15.84 32.71 26.85
N VAL A 360 15.35 31.76 26.05
CA VAL A 360 13.89 31.57 25.84
C VAL A 360 13.18 31.26 27.16
N PHE A 361 13.72 30.35 27.98
CA PHE A 361 13.09 30.01 29.27
C PHE A 361 13.22 31.13 30.28
N LEU A 362 14.36 31.77 30.36
CA LEU A 362 14.58 32.92 31.27
C LEU A 362 13.68 34.11 30.90
N ASP A 363 13.60 34.47 29.62
CA ASP A 363 12.73 35.54 29.13
C ASP A 363 11.23 35.22 29.44
N ASN A 364 10.81 33.98 29.28
CA ASN A 364 9.47 33.56 29.64
C ASN A 364 9.24 33.66 31.15
N SER A 365 10.18 33.16 31.96
CA SER A 365 10.07 33.22 33.41
C SER A 365 9.98 34.66 33.91
N VAL A 366 10.84 35.60 33.42
CA VAL A 366 10.77 37.01 33.76
C VAL A 366 9.47 37.66 33.31
N LYS A 367 8.99 37.30 32.12
CA LYS A 367 7.76 37.87 31.56
C LYS A 367 6.51 37.51 32.38
N TYR A 368 6.37 36.22 32.73
CA TYR A 368 5.15 35.70 33.37
C TYR A 368 5.20 35.68 34.89
N SER A 369 6.35 35.96 35.50
CA SER A 369 6.45 36.12 36.94
C SER A 369 5.94 37.48 37.40
N SER A 370 5.40 37.52 38.62
CA SER A 370 5.02 38.74 39.31
C SER A 370 6.26 39.50 39.78
N SER A 371 6.09 40.79 40.12
CA SER A 371 7.17 41.57 40.76
C SER A 371 7.53 40.98 42.13
N GLU A 372 8.79 41.16 42.54
CA GLU A 372 9.30 40.70 43.85
C GLU A 372 9.28 39.19 44.06
N THR A 373 9.43 38.42 42.99
CA THR A 373 9.52 36.94 43.02
C THR A 373 10.94 36.45 42.68
N SER A 374 11.16 35.15 42.78
CA SER A 374 12.41 34.52 42.38
C SER A 374 12.23 33.52 41.22
N ILE A 375 13.26 33.42 40.39
CA ILE A 375 13.41 32.40 39.36
C ILE A 375 14.58 31.51 39.77
N ASN A 376 14.34 30.23 39.99
CA ASN A 376 15.40 29.28 40.33
C ASN A 376 15.89 28.58 39.07
N VAL A 377 17.20 28.58 38.85
CA VAL A 377 17.87 27.92 37.74
C VAL A 377 18.83 26.88 38.30
N SER A 378 18.65 25.64 37.98
CA SER A 378 19.53 24.55 38.43
C SER A 378 20.09 23.75 37.25
N LEU A 379 21.32 23.27 37.43
CA LEU A 379 22.04 22.42 36.49
C LEU A 379 22.55 21.19 37.24
N GLU A 380 22.04 20.01 36.88
CA GLU A 380 22.40 18.74 37.50
C GLU A 380 22.96 17.80 36.45
N LYS A 381 24.09 17.18 36.73
CA LYS A 381 24.65 16.09 35.96
C LYS A 381 24.31 14.77 36.66
N ALA A 382 23.63 13.87 36.00
CA ALA A 382 23.26 12.54 36.50
C ALA A 382 23.54 11.46 35.47
N ASN A 383 24.53 10.63 35.70
CA ASN A 383 24.97 9.58 34.80
C ASN A 383 25.24 10.12 33.36
N SER A 384 24.50 9.58 32.38
CA SER A 384 24.59 9.93 30.95
C SER A 384 23.66 11.08 30.54
N LEU A 385 23.13 11.86 31.47
CA LEU A 385 22.18 12.94 31.21
C LEU A 385 22.59 14.19 31.99
N VAL A 386 22.36 15.35 31.36
CA VAL A 386 22.40 16.65 32.00
C VAL A 386 21.01 17.21 32.04
N ARG A 387 20.59 17.70 33.22
CA ARG A 387 19.29 18.33 33.43
C ARG A 387 19.43 19.78 33.81
N VAL A 388 18.77 20.65 33.05
CA VAL A 388 18.64 22.07 33.36
C VAL A 388 17.18 22.34 33.74
N LYS A 389 16.95 22.99 34.89
CA LYS A 389 15.59 23.36 35.32
C LYS A 389 15.48 24.86 35.46
N PHE A 390 14.35 25.40 35.01
CA PHE A 390 13.91 26.76 35.20
C PHE A 390 12.59 26.74 35.94
N GLU A 391 12.57 27.26 37.15
CA GLU A 391 11.40 27.29 38.03
C GLU A 391 11.03 28.73 38.31
N ASP A 392 9.82 29.13 37.92
CA ASP A 392 9.26 30.45 38.11
C ASP A 392 8.07 30.44 39.08
N GLN A 393 7.78 31.61 39.67
CA GLN A 393 6.62 31.86 40.54
C GLN A 393 5.60 32.74 39.80
N GLY A 394 5.36 32.43 38.54
CA GLY A 394 4.45 33.17 37.66
C GLY A 394 2.99 32.76 37.77
N ILE A 395 2.21 33.20 36.80
CA ILE A 395 0.76 32.92 36.69
C ILE A 395 0.44 31.43 36.52
N GLY A 396 1.44 30.63 36.15
CA GLY A 396 1.24 29.21 35.83
C GLY A 396 0.50 28.99 34.51
N ILE A 397 0.37 27.72 34.12
CA ILE A 397 -0.22 27.25 32.87
C ILE A 397 -1.35 26.26 33.21
N SER A 398 -2.47 26.32 32.49
CA SER A 398 -3.57 25.40 32.69
C SER A 398 -3.21 24.01 32.19
N SER A 399 -3.79 22.96 32.75
CA SER A 399 -3.57 21.57 32.30
C SER A 399 -4.01 21.36 30.85
N SER A 400 -4.99 22.12 30.36
CA SER A 400 -5.44 22.09 28.97
C SER A 400 -4.42 22.66 28.00
N ASP A 401 -3.61 23.64 28.45
CA ASP A 401 -2.67 24.37 27.60
C ASP A 401 -1.29 23.71 27.57
N ILE A 402 -0.90 22.95 28.62
CA ILE A 402 0.44 22.33 28.71
C ILE A 402 0.79 21.51 27.48
N GLY A 403 -0.18 20.80 26.88
CA GLY A 403 0.03 20.02 25.65
C GLY A 403 0.33 20.88 24.40
N HIS A 404 -0.03 22.16 24.43
CA HIS A 404 0.01 23.05 23.27
C HIS A 404 1.06 24.15 23.34
N ILE A 405 1.68 24.38 24.52
CA ILE A 405 2.62 25.51 24.73
C ILE A 405 3.86 25.47 23.83
N PHE A 406 4.21 24.30 23.28
CA PHE A 406 5.31 24.12 22.33
C PHE A 406 4.88 24.27 20.86
N GLU A 407 3.57 24.38 20.61
CA GLU A 407 3.07 24.64 19.26
C GLU A 407 3.47 26.07 18.82
N ARG A 408 3.68 26.23 17.53
CA ARG A 408 4.09 27.50 16.94
C ARG A 408 2.99 28.54 17.10
N PHE A 409 3.37 29.76 17.49
CA PHE A 409 2.45 30.88 17.70
C PHE A 409 1.39 30.67 18.79
N TYR A 410 1.43 29.53 19.50
CA TYR A 410 0.50 29.23 20.57
C TYR A 410 0.73 30.15 21.77
N ARG A 411 -0.34 30.60 22.42
CA ARG A 411 -0.34 31.44 23.62
C ARG A 411 -1.48 31.04 24.54
N ALA A 412 -1.14 30.65 25.75
CA ALA A 412 -2.13 30.31 26.78
C ALA A 412 -2.92 31.54 27.30
N VAL A 413 -2.33 32.75 27.19
CA VAL A 413 -2.95 33.99 27.64
C VAL A 413 -3.20 34.91 26.43
N PRO A 414 -4.46 35.41 26.25
CA PRO A 414 -4.80 36.39 25.20
C PRO A 414 -4.00 37.68 25.34
N ARG A 415 -3.87 38.43 24.24
CA ARG A 415 -3.18 39.74 24.21
C ARG A 415 -3.82 40.73 25.19
N SER A 416 -3.07 41.20 26.18
CA SER A 416 -3.42 42.40 26.95
C SER A 416 -2.78 43.63 26.30
N ASN A 417 -3.54 44.73 26.26
CA ASN A 417 -3.06 46.03 25.70
C ASN A 417 -1.87 46.54 26.52
N GLY A 418 -0.67 46.51 25.97
CA GLY A 418 0.50 47.14 26.54
C GLY A 418 1.72 46.29 26.86
N GLU A 419 1.62 44.95 26.78
CA GLU A 419 2.78 44.10 27.09
C GLU A 419 3.65 43.79 25.86
N THR A 420 4.96 43.75 26.09
CA THR A 420 6.00 43.38 25.10
C THR A 420 5.66 42.10 24.39
N GLN A 421 5.42 42.19 23.09
CA GLN A 421 4.90 41.12 22.25
C GLN A 421 5.98 40.06 21.98
N SER A 422 5.92 38.91 22.64
CA SER A 422 6.60 37.70 22.14
C SER A 422 5.65 36.95 21.23
N GLY A 423 6.06 36.66 20.00
CA GLY A 423 5.23 36.11 18.93
C GLY A 423 4.85 34.60 19.06
N GLY A 424 4.95 34.01 20.27
CA GLY A 424 4.59 32.58 20.46
C GLY A 424 5.54 31.59 19.79
N LEU A 425 6.73 32.03 19.34
CA LEU A 425 7.72 31.15 18.70
C LEU A 425 8.79 30.62 19.68
N GLY A 426 8.96 31.26 20.84
CA GLY A 426 10.09 30.96 21.74
C GLY A 426 10.13 29.49 22.18
N LEU A 427 9.03 28.95 22.73
CA LEU A 427 9.00 27.55 23.19
C LEU A 427 9.09 26.55 22.04
N ALA A 428 8.53 26.85 20.86
CA ALA A 428 8.70 26.02 19.67
C ALA A 428 10.17 26.00 19.20
N ILE A 429 10.87 27.11 19.23
CA ILE A 429 12.33 27.20 18.96
C ILE A 429 13.11 26.39 20.00
N ALA A 430 12.77 26.54 21.29
CA ALA A 430 13.41 25.77 22.35
C ALA A 430 13.25 24.26 22.15
N GLN A 431 12.07 23.82 21.78
CA GLN A 431 11.80 22.40 21.46
C GLN A 431 12.63 21.92 20.27
N ALA A 432 12.70 22.70 19.19
CA ALA A 432 13.50 22.38 18.01
C ALA A 432 15.00 22.25 18.35
N ILE A 433 15.55 23.18 19.16
CA ILE A 433 16.95 23.15 19.59
C ILE A 433 17.24 21.93 20.46
N VAL A 434 16.36 21.61 21.43
CA VAL A 434 16.54 20.45 22.32
C VAL A 434 16.46 19.15 21.55
N GLN A 435 15.51 19.02 20.63
CA GLN A 435 15.38 17.84 19.76
C GLN A 435 16.61 17.68 18.86
N ALA A 436 17.15 18.75 18.31
CA ALA A 436 18.37 18.70 17.51
C ALA A 436 19.58 18.23 18.33
N HIS A 437 19.65 18.54 19.65
CA HIS A 437 20.65 18.02 20.56
C HIS A 437 20.31 16.62 21.14
N GLY A 438 19.24 15.94 20.65
CA GLY A 438 18.82 14.63 21.11
C GLY A 438 18.19 14.63 22.50
N GLY A 439 17.75 15.77 23.00
CA GLY A 439 17.20 15.95 24.34
C GLY A 439 15.66 15.93 24.40
N LEU A 440 15.14 16.17 25.59
CA LEU A 440 13.71 16.23 25.91
C LEU A 440 13.40 17.47 26.78
N ILE A 441 12.22 18.06 26.57
CA ILE A 441 11.69 19.14 27.43
C ILE A 441 10.41 18.63 28.10
N GLU A 442 10.31 18.88 29.41
CA GLU A 442 9.12 18.63 30.22
C GLU A 442 8.68 19.92 30.89
N CYS A 443 7.38 20.12 31.02
CA CYS A 443 6.76 21.24 31.71
C CYS A 443 5.83 20.74 32.82
N GLN A 444 6.05 21.22 34.02
CA GLN A 444 5.14 21.04 35.17
C GLN A 444 4.65 22.39 35.61
N SER A 445 3.34 22.61 35.60
CA SER A 445 2.77 23.90 35.98
C SER A 445 1.38 23.75 36.55
N SER A 446 1.01 24.73 37.37
CA SER A 446 -0.35 24.90 37.90
C SER A 446 -0.70 26.36 38.00
N ILE A 447 -1.94 26.72 37.66
CA ILE A 447 -2.40 28.13 37.68
C ILE A 447 -2.18 28.71 39.08
N GLY A 448 -1.51 29.88 39.13
CA GLY A 448 -1.21 30.61 40.37
C GLY A 448 -0.04 30.06 41.20
N ARG A 449 0.64 28.99 40.72
CA ARG A 449 1.81 28.41 41.43
C ARG A 449 3.11 28.50 40.66
N GLY A 450 3.07 29.06 39.43
CA GLY A 450 4.22 29.12 38.55
C GLY A 450 4.44 27.92 37.68
N SER A 451 5.58 27.85 37.03
CA SER A 451 5.95 26.79 36.08
C SER A 451 7.36 26.29 36.32
N THR A 452 7.59 25.01 36.09
CA THR A 452 8.90 24.36 36.06
C THR A 452 9.14 23.76 34.70
N PHE A 453 10.12 24.25 33.97
CA PHE A 453 10.60 23.69 32.72
C PHE A 453 11.87 22.87 32.99
N SER A 454 11.89 21.62 32.60
CA SER A 454 13.02 20.71 32.73
C SER A 454 13.53 20.30 31.36
N ILE A 455 14.77 20.60 31.06
CA ILE A 455 15.48 20.23 29.84
C ILE A 455 16.43 19.10 30.19
N THR A 456 16.32 17.98 29.51
CA THR A 456 17.22 16.83 29.65
C THR A 456 17.99 16.65 28.36
N LEU A 457 19.33 16.73 28.43
CA LEU A 457 20.22 16.53 27.28
C LEU A 457 21.05 15.26 27.49
N PRO A 458 21.31 14.48 26.42
CA PRO A 458 22.22 13.34 26.49
C PRO A 458 23.64 13.83 26.77
N PHE A 459 24.37 13.10 27.61
CA PHE A 459 25.73 13.45 28.02
C PHE A 459 26.65 12.25 27.87
N ASP A 460 27.78 12.44 27.19
CA ASP A 460 28.82 11.42 27.07
C ASP A 460 30.12 11.94 27.73
N ASP A 461 30.57 11.28 28.80
CA ASP A 461 31.79 11.62 29.51
C ASP A 461 33.06 11.50 28.64
N ALA A 462 33.04 10.63 27.61
CA ALA A 462 34.18 10.39 26.74
C ALA A 462 34.48 11.53 25.77
N GLU A 463 33.52 12.45 25.55
CA GLU A 463 33.63 13.56 24.63
C GLU A 463 33.80 14.95 25.35
N ALA A 464 33.92 14.92 26.67
CA ALA A 464 34.01 16.16 27.47
C ALA A 464 35.35 16.90 27.22
N PRO A 465 35.31 18.23 27.01
CA PRO A 465 36.54 18.99 26.86
C PRO A 465 37.34 18.99 28.15
N LEU A 466 38.64 18.74 28.03
CA LEU A 466 39.56 18.91 29.14
C LEU A 466 39.91 20.41 29.25
N ARG A 467 39.75 21.01 30.44
CA ARG A 467 40.34 22.32 30.71
C ARG A 467 41.85 22.20 30.58
N GLU A 468 42.47 22.93 29.66
CA GLU A 468 43.90 23.19 29.73
C GLU A 468 44.15 23.95 31.05
N THR A 469 44.75 23.27 32.00
CA THR A 469 45.25 23.88 33.24
C THR A 469 46.23 24.95 32.82
N SER A 470 45.85 26.23 32.91
CA SER A 470 46.79 27.35 32.82
C SER A 470 47.85 27.13 33.90
N CYS A 471 49.06 26.84 33.46
CA CYS A 471 50.23 26.80 34.35
C CYS A 471 50.25 28.07 35.17
N GLU A 472 50.17 27.92 36.50
CA GLU A 472 50.66 28.90 37.44
C GLU A 472 52.12 29.22 37.07
N MET A 473 52.38 30.44 36.60
CA MET A 473 53.73 30.96 36.56
C MET A 473 54.14 31.33 38.00
N ASP A 474 54.94 30.42 38.57
CA ASP A 474 55.68 30.68 39.81
C ASP A 474 56.33 32.05 39.71
N GLY A 475 56.01 32.92 40.71
CA GLY A 475 56.64 34.16 40.90
C GLY A 475 58.10 34.00 41.37
N GLU A 476 59.01 34.16 40.45
CA GLU A 476 60.40 34.45 40.86
C GLU A 476 60.50 35.89 41.39
N HIS A 477 60.84 35.97 42.71
CA HIS A 477 61.39 37.13 43.38
C HIS A 477 62.61 37.58 42.61
N ILE A 478 62.54 38.80 42.06
CA ILE A 478 63.78 39.57 41.81
C ILE A 478 63.78 40.80 42.74
N ASN A 479 64.61 40.70 43.78
CA ASN A 479 65.16 41.83 44.51
C ASN A 479 66.09 42.61 43.56
N PHE A 480 65.78 43.92 43.36
CA PHE A 480 66.73 45.03 43.42
C PHE A 480 65.97 46.36 43.40
#